data_781bbee7acde89783ae8c8ea26c42ac6
#
_entry.id   781bbee7acde89783ae8c8ea26c42ac6
#
_cell.length_a   1.000
_cell.length_b   1.000
_cell.length_c   1.000
_cell.angle_alpha   90.00
_cell.angle_beta   90.00
_cell.angle_gamma   90.00
#
_symmetry.space_group_name_H-M   'P 1'
#
loop_
_entity.id
_entity.type
_entity.pdbx_description
1 polymer ?
#
loop_
_entity_poly.entity_id
_entity_poly.type
_entity_poly.pdbx_seq_one_letter_code
_entity_poly.pdbx_strand_id
1 'polypeptide(L)'
;METTSATSRNRNGFTLVEMMVALFIFAMLSVAGVIMLRSAVDSDAVTAENLGQMAEMQRFVSLMEADLSQALPRTYRDDDGGRMPAFASNIGEPPAAYLKFTRGGQSNVNGEPRSNLERVEYRLTDGNLERLRYRMTDGGSINQPAILIANIDSLALRFRDRRGQWSDRWETERLTELPRAIEIQFGQRGRRYRHLFLVGTGYL
;
A
#
# COMPACT_ATOMS: atom_id res chain seq x y z
N MET A 1 -15.35 63.37 67.86
CA MET A 1 -16.55 63.42 66.97
C MET A 1 -16.03 63.08 65.56
N GLU A 2 -16.03 61.86 65.23
CA GLU A 2 -15.39 61.32 64.00
C GLU A 2 -16.50 61.00 62.99
N THR A 3 -16.56 61.74 61.89
CA THR A 3 -17.55 61.55 60.84
C THR A 3 -17.01 60.57 59.82
N THR A 4 -17.54 59.40 59.87
CA THR A 4 -17.23 58.32 58.84
C THR A 4 -17.96 58.65 57.56
N SER A 5 -17.19 59.01 56.49
CA SER A 5 -17.71 59.21 55.14
C SER A 5 -17.94 57.85 54.48
N ALA A 6 -19.18 57.50 54.24
CA ALA A 6 -19.57 56.31 53.48
C ALA A 6 -19.41 56.60 52.00
N THR A 7 -18.41 55.90 51.37
CA THR A 7 -18.20 55.94 49.90
C THR A 7 -19.35 55.19 49.22
N SER A 8 -20.24 55.83 48.59
CA SER A 8 -21.33 55.28 47.76
C SER A 8 -20.70 54.59 46.52
N ARG A 9 -20.70 53.29 46.51
CA ARG A 9 -20.27 52.45 45.33
C ARG A 9 -21.39 52.55 44.30
N ASN A 10 -21.15 53.33 43.25
CA ASN A 10 -22.06 53.46 42.11
C ASN A 10 -22.21 52.07 41.42
N ARG A 11 -23.34 51.39 41.56
CA ARG A 11 -23.71 50.19 40.87
C ARG A 11 -24.31 50.57 39.51
N ASN A 12 -23.45 50.68 38.50
CA ASN A 12 -23.92 50.85 37.11
C ASN A 12 -24.50 49.50 36.66
N GLY A 13 -25.81 49.46 36.45
CA GLY A 13 -26.49 48.33 35.82
C GLY A 13 -26.20 48.30 34.31
N PHE A 14 -26.11 47.10 33.76
CA PHE A 14 -25.97 46.91 32.29
C PHE A 14 -27.19 47.48 31.56
N THR A 15 -26.94 48.17 30.45
CA THR A 15 -28.00 48.64 29.57
C THR A 15 -28.51 47.49 28.70
N LEU A 16 -29.79 47.55 28.29
CA LEU A 16 -30.38 46.55 27.40
C LEU A 16 -29.64 46.45 26.05
N VAL A 17 -29.17 47.59 25.54
CA VAL A 17 -28.37 47.69 24.31
C VAL A 17 -27.02 46.96 24.45
N GLU A 18 -26.35 47.14 25.59
CA GLU A 18 -25.06 46.50 25.86
C GLU A 18 -25.18 44.97 25.89
N MET A 19 -26.28 44.47 26.47
CA MET A 19 -26.58 43.02 26.45
C MET A 19 -26.89 42.51 25.05
N MET A 20 -27.64 43.28 24.22
CA MET A 20 -27.89 42.91 22.83
C MET A 20 -26.61 42.86 22.00
N VAL A 21 -25.73 43.85 22.14
CA VAL A 21 -24.44 43.90 21.45
C VAL A 21 -23.53 42.73 21.89
N ALA A 22 -23.47 42.45 23.19
CA ALA A 22 -22.71 41.34 23.72
C ALA A 22 -23.20 39.99 23.18
N LEU A 23 -24.53 39.76 23.13
CA LEU A 23 -25.12 38.54 22.54
C LEU A 23 -24.84 38.44 21.06
N PHE A 24 -24.89 39.54 20.31
CA PHE A 24 -24.58 39.57 18.89
C PHE A 24 -23.12 39.17 18.62
N ILE A 25 -22.18 39.79 19.37
CA ILE A 25 -20.74 39.43 19.26
C ILE A 25 -20.52 37.98 19.65
N PHE A 26 -21.15 37.50 20.72
CA PHE A 26 -21.06 36.13 21.16
C PHE A 26 -21.59 35.16 20.08
N ALA A 27 -22.72 35.47 19.45
CA ALA A 27 -23.27 34.67 18.36
C ALA A 27 -22.33 34.61 17.16
N MET A 28 -21.73 35.74 16.75
CA MET A 28 -20.74 35.77 15.66
C MET A 28 -19.49 34.93 15.98
N LEU A 29 -18.95 35.04 17.19
CA LEU A 29 -17.80 34.27 17.63
C LEU A 29 -18.12 32.76 17.68
N SER A 30 -19.33 32.39 18.13
CA SER A 30 -19.79 31.01 18.16
C SER A 30 -19.89 30.42 16.76
N VAL A 31 -20.44 31.14 15.80
CA VAL A 31 -20.51 30.71 14.39
C VAL A 31 -19.11 30.54 13.80
N ALA A 32 -18.21 31.51 14.02
CA ALA A 32 -16.84 31.44 13.57
C ALA A 32 -16.11 30.20 14.15
N GLY A 33 -16.30 29.93 15.45
CA GLY A 33 -15.75 28.77 16.12
C GLY A 33 -16.24 27.45 15.53
N VAL A 34 -17.54 27.34 15.22
CA VAL A 34 -18.12 26.15 14.57
C VAL A 34 -17.55 25.93 13.16
N ILE A 35 -17.40 27.01 12.38
CA ILE A 35 -16.81 26.93 11.03
C ILE A 35 -15.36 26.46 11.11
N MET A 36 -14.56 27.02 12.03
CA MET A 36 -13.17 26.58 12.22
C MET A 36 -13.08 25.11 12.61
N LEU A 37 -13.93 24.65 13.52
CA LEU A 37 -13.94 23.26 13.97
C LEU A 37 -14.30 22.32 12.81
N ARG A 38 -15.31 22.64 12.01
CA ARG A 38 -15.67 21.86 10.83
C ARG A 38 -14.52 21.78 9.83
N SER A 39 -13.90 22.92 9.52
CA SER A 39 -12.74 22.96 8.62
C SER A 39 -11.58 22.11 9.11
N ALA A 40 -11.32 22.09 10.42
CA ALA A 40 -10.29 21.24 11.02
C ALA A 40 -10.63 19.74 10.85
N VAL A 41 -11.86 19.32 11.14
CA VAL A 41 -12.32 17.93 10.99
C VAL A 41 -12.25 17.47 9.52
N ASP A 42 -12.69 18.31 8.58
CA ASP A 42 -12.64 18.00 7.16
C ASP A 42 -11.18 17.87 6.67
N SER A 43 -10.29 18.73 7.14
CA SER A 43 -8.86 18.66 6.84
C SER A 43 -8.19 17.38 7.37
N ASP A 44 -8.56 16.96 8.57
CA ASP A 44 -8.07 15.72 9.17
C ASP A 44 -8.52 14.49 8.37
N ALA A 45 -9.77 14.46 7.91
CA ALA A 45 -10.29 13.37 7.10
C ALA A 45 -9.52 13.20 5.77
N VAL A 46 -9.30 14.32 5.06
CA VAL A 46 -8.52 14.33 3.81
C VAL A 46 -7.08 13.91 4.04
N THR A 47 -6.49 14.35 5.14
CA THR A 47 -5.11 14.00 5.51
C THR A 47 -5.00 12.51 5.82
N ALA A 48 -5.95 11.95 6.58
CA ALA A 48 -5.98 10.52 6.91
C ALA A 48 -6.13 9.65 5.65
N GLU A 49 -6.96 10.05 4.70
CA GLU A 49 -7.11 9.35 3.42
C GLU A 49 -5.80 9.36 2.61
N ASN A 50 -5.14 10.51 2.48
CA ASN A 50 -3.88 10.63 1.78
C ASN A 50 -2.77 9.79 2.43
N LEU A 51 -2.68 9.79 3.76
CA LEU A 51 -1.73 8.95 4.50
C LEU A 51 -2.01 7.47 4.29
N GLY A 52 -3.28 7.07 4.25
CA GLY A 52 -3.69 5.70 3.94
C GLY A 52 -3.22 5.24 2.56
N GLN A 53 -3.39 6.09 1.55
CA GLN A 53 -2.92 5.81 0.18
C GLN A 53 -1.39 5.71 0.11
N MET A 54 -0.66 6.60 0.79
CA MET A 54 0.80 6.55 0.86
C MET A 54 1.28 5.27 1.55
N ALA A 55 0.64 4.86 2.64
CA ALA A 55 0.96 3.64 3.36
C ALA A 55 0.68 2.38 2.53
N GLU A 56 -0.41 2.35 1.74
CA GLU A 56 -0.72 1.28 0.77
C GLU A 56 0.41 1.15 -0.26
N MET A 57 0.78 2.26 -0.89
CA MET A 57 1.84 2.31 -1.88
C MET A 57 3.20 1.89 -1.31
N GLN A 58 3.57 2.41 -0.14
CA GLN A 58 4.82 2.06 0.52
C GLN A 58 4.88 0.56 0.87
N ARG A 59 3.78 -0.01 1.36
CA ARG A 59 3.67 -1.45 1.65
C ARG A 59 3.85 -2.28 0.38
N PHE A 60 3.19 -1.90 -0.71
CA PHE A 60 3.34 -2.55 -2.01
C PHE A 60 4.80 -2.56 -2.46
N VAL A 61 5.43 -1.39 -2.51
CA VAL A 61 6.82 -1.26 -2.97
C VAL A 61 7.76 -2.09 -2.10
N SER A 62 7.65 -1.97 -0.78
CA SER A 62 8.52 -2.69 0.16
C SER A 62 8.36 -4.21 0.07
N LEU A 63 7.13 -4.71 -0.05
CA LEU A 63 6.89 -6.16 -0.19
C LEU A 63 7.36 -6.68 -1.54
N MET A 64 7.09 -5.95 -2.63
CA MET A 64 7.52 -6.33 -3.96
C MET A 64 9.05 -6.35 -4.06
N GLU A 65 9.72 -5.34 -3.51
CA GLU A 65 11.19 -5.29 -3.46
C GLU A 65 11.78 -6.45 -2.64
N ALA A 66 11.21 -6.71 -1.45
CA ALA A 66 11.65 -7.81 -0.60
C ALA A 66 11.45 -9.17 -1.27
N ASP A 67 10.35 -9.38 -1.98
CA ASP A 67 10.07 -10.65 -2.66
C ASP A 67 10.96 -10.82 -3.89
N LEU A 68 11.06 -9.81 -4.73
CA LEU A 68 11.82 -9.89 -5.98
C LEU A 68 13.34 -9.95 -5.74
N SER A 69 13.84 -9.22 -4.77
CA SER A 69 15.27 -9.29 -4.42
C SER A 69 15.70 -10.67 -3.93
N GLN A 70 14.79 -11.42 -3.33
CA GLN A 70 15.02 -12.78 -2.83
C GLN A 70 14.61 -13.87 -3.82
N ALA A 71 14.19 -13.52 -5.04
CA ALA A 71 13.85 -14.49 -6.08
C ALA A 71 15.03 -15.39 -6.42
N LEU A 72 14.79 -16.69 -6.55
CA LEU A 72 15.80 -17.71 -6.78
C LEU A 72 15.51 -18.51 -8.06
N PRO A 73 16.55 -19.01 -8.76
CA PRO A 73 16.43 -19.81 -9.96
C PRO A 73 15.98 -21.25 -9.64
N ARG A 74 14.98 -21.38 -8.80
CA ARG A 74 14.44 -22.65 -8.33
C ARG A 74 13.12 -22.95 -9.02
N THR A 75 13.12 -23.95 -9.90
CA THR A 75 11.91 -24.52 -10.49
C THR A 75 11.05 -25.16 -9.41
N TYR A 76 9.76 -25.19 -9.62
CA TYR A 76 8.80 -25.87 -8.74
C TYR A 76 7.98 -26.90 -9.54
N ARG A 77 7.20 -27.71 -8.84
CA ARG A 77 6.23 -28.61 -9.46
C ARG A 77 4.82 -28.07 -9.24
N ASP A 78 3.99 -28.18 -10.28
CA ASP A 78 2.55 -27.94 -10.15
C ASP A 78 1.85 -29.12 -9.48
N ASP A 79 0.53 -29.02 -9.37
CA ASP A 79 -0.27 -30.04 -8.70
C ASP A 79 -0.35 -31.36 -9.51
N ASP A 80 -0.11 -31.28 -10.83
CA ASP A 80 -0.03 -32.44 -11.74
C ASP A 80 1.39 -33.05 -11.82
N GLY A 81 2.34 -32.51 -11.06
CA GLY A 81 3.73 -32.91 -11.02
C GLY A 81 4.61 -32.36 -12.15
N GLY A 82 4.04 -31.51 -13.02
CA GLY A 82 4.74 -30.82 -14.08
C GLY A 82 5.83 -29.89 -13.55
N ARG A 83 6.96 -29.80 -14.27
CA ARG A 83 8.05 -28.91 -13.89
C ARG A 83 7.81 -27.51 -14.43
N MET A 84 7.62 -26.55 -13.54
CA MET A 84 7.33 -25.16 -13.83
C MET A 84 8.57 -24.28 -13.71
N PRO A 85 8.62 -23.16 -14.47
CA PRO A 85 9.75 -22.24 -14.43
C PRO A 85 9.91 -21.58 -13.07
N ALA A 86 11.15 -21.22 -12.74
CA ALA A 86 11.49 -20.51 -11.51
C ALA A 86 10.82 -19.14 -11.41
N PHE A 87 10.55 -18.54 -12.57
CA PHE A 87 9.85 -17.28 -12.72
C PHE A 87 8.88 -17.38 -13.91
N ALA A 88 7.63 -17.04 -13.68
CA ALA A 88 6.59 -17.03 -14.70
C ALA A 88 5.80 -15.72 -14.66
N SER A 89 5.40 -15.24 -15.82
CA SER A 89 4.43 -14.18 -15.97
C SER A 89 3.40 -14.56 -17.02
N ASN A 90 2.15 -14.27 -16.75
CA ASN A 90 1.06 -14.45 -17.71
C ASN A 90 0.20 -13.20 -17.67
N ILE A 91 0.36 -12.37 -18.70
CA ILE A 91 -0.31 -11.08 -18.78
C ILE A 91 -1.07 -11.05 -20.10
N GLY A 92 -2.38 -10.87 -20.01
CA GLY A 92 -3.18 -10.57 -21.17
C GLY A 92 -4.45 -11.38 -21.38
N GLU A 93 -4.66 -12.48 -20.65
CA GLU A 93 -5.96 -13.17 -20.65
C GLU A 93 -6.49 -13.39 -19.24
N PRO A 94 -7.74 -13.03 -18.94
CA PRO A 94 -8.36 -13.40 -17.68
C PRO A 94 -8.42 -14.94 -17.52
N PRO A 95 -8.10 -15.48 -16.34
CA PRO A 95 -8.02 -14.78 -15.09
C PRO A 95 -6.59 -14.27 -14.76
N ALA A 96 -6.28 -13.05 -15.21
CA ALA A 96 -5.33 -12.19 -14.54
C ALA A 96 -3.88 -12.24 -14.97
N ALA A 97 -3.35 -11.03 -15.15
CA ALA A 97 -1.93 -10.74 -15.05
C ALA A 97 -1.39 -11.32 -13.75
N TYR A 98 -0.38 -12.19 -13.82
CA TYR A 98 0.25 -12.74 -12.62
C TYR A 98 1.76 -12.79 -12.76
N LEU A 99 2.41 -12.67 -11.62
CA LEU A 99 3.81 -13.03 -11.44
C LEU A 99 3.86 -14.21 -10.48
N LYS A 100 4.63 -15.22 -10.80
CA LYS A 100 4.82 -16.39 -9.95
C LYS A 100 6.28 -16.77 -9.92
N PHE A 101 6.86 -16.88 -8.73
CA PHE A 101 8.27 -17.24 -8.57
C PHE A 101 8.54 -17.84 -7.20
N THR A 102 9.70 -18.52 -7.12
CA THR A 102 10.23 -19.02 -5.86
C THR A 102 11.18 -18.01 -5.26
N ARG A 103 11.03 -17.72 -3.98
CA ARG A 103 11.94 -16.86 -3.22
C ARG A 103 12.53 -17.58 -2.02
N GLY A 104 13.65 -17.08 -1.55
CA GLY A 104 14.25 -17.45 -0.27
C GLY A 104 13.75 -16.58 0.89
N GLY A 105 14.44 -16.66 2.02
CA GLY A 105 14.27 -15.74 3.14
C GLY A 105 13.06 -16.02 4.03
N GLN A 106 12.42 -17.18 3.93
CA GLN A 106 11.42 -17.57 4.91
C GLN A 106 12.11 -17.85 6.25
N SER A 107 11.80 -17.02 7.26
CA SER A 107 12.38 -17.16 8.59
C SER A 107 12.02 -18.53 9.21
N ASN A 108 13.03 -19.25 9.67
CA ASN A 108 12.89 -20.51 10.42
C ASN A 108 13.53 -20.37 11.81
N VAL A 109 12.97 -19.46 12.60
CA VAL A 109 13.50 -19.11 13.92
C VAL A 109 13.50 -20.31 14.87
N ASN A 110 12.55 -21.23 14.72
CA ASN A 110 12.42 -22.40 15.59
C ASN A 110 13.26 -23.60 15.13
N GLY A 111 14.03 -23.49 14.03
CA GLY A 111 14.86 -24.60 13.53
C GLY A 111 14.05 -25.81 13.07
N GLU A 112 12.79 -25.64 12.70
CA GLU A 112 11.95 -26.73 12.19
C GLU A 112 12.53 -27.34 10.91
N PRO A 113 12.34 -28.66 10.65
CA PRO A 113 12.81 -29.30 9.44
C PRO A 113 11.93 -28.92 8.24
N ARG A 114 11.96 -27.66 7.82
CA ARG A 114 11.24 -27.13 6.67
C ARG A 114 12.15 -26.26 5.80
N SER A 115 11.78 -26.15 4.53
CA SER A 115 12.49 -25.32 3.57
C SER A 115 12.39 -23.83 3.95
N ASN A 116 13.48 -23.09 3.73
CA ASN A 116 13.49 -21.63 3.77
C ASN A 116 12.95 -20.99 2.48
N LEU A 117 12.49 -21.81 1.54
CA LEU A 117 11.95 -21.39 0.27
C LEU A 117 10.44 -21.22 0.36
N GLU A 118 9.95 -20.22 -0.33
CA GLU A 118 8.53 -19.91 -0.44
C GLU A 118 8.18 -19.64 -1.91
N ARG A 119 7.02 -20.11 -2.34
CA ARG A 119 6.46 -19.73 -3.64
C ARG A 119 5.50 -18.58 -3.42
N VAL A 120 5.67 -17.52 -4.19
CA VAL A 120 4.85 -16.31 -4.14
C VAL A 120 4.20 -16.08 -5.51
N GLU A 121 2.96 -15.66 -5.48
CA GLU A 121 2.19 -15.27 -6.66
C GLU A 121 1.57 -13.90 -6.45
N TYR A 122 1.61 -13.07 -7.48
CA TYR A 122 0.92 -11.78 -7.56
C TYR A 122 -0.15 -11.89 -8.64
N ARG A 123 -1.38 -11.61 -8.28
CA ARG A 123 -2.54 -11.78 -9.14
C ARG A 123 -3.39 -10.51 -9.13
N LEU A 124 -3.94 -10.17 -10.28
CA LEU A 124 -4.94 -9.11 -10.41
C LEU A 124 -6.32 -9.77 -10.47
N THR A 125 -7.16 -9.53 -9.46
CA THR A 125 -8.52 -10.06 -9.37
C THR A 125 -9.46 -8.90 -9.04
N ASP A 126 -10.47 -8.68 -9.87
CA ASP A 126 -11.47 -7.62 -9.68
C ASP A 126 -10.85 -6.23 -9.39
N GLY A 127 -9.78 -5.89 -10.12
CA GLY A 127 -9.06 -4.64 -9.93
C GLY A 127 -8.19 -4.57 -8.66
N ASN A 128 -8.02 -5.67 -7.92
CA ASN A 128 -7.17 -5.74 -6.75
C ASN A 128 -5.89 -6.51 -7.05
N LEU A 129 -4.74 -5.92 -6.78
CA LEU A 129 -3.47 -6.63 -6.81
C LEU A 129 -3.31 -7.41 -5.51
N GLU A 130 -3.36 -8.71 -5.62
CA GLU A 130 -3.27 -9.65 -4.51
C GLU A 130 -1.92 -10.33 -4.49
N ARG A 131 -1.40 -10.58 -3.29
CA ARG A 131 -0.24 -11.41 -3.03
C ARG A 131 -0.68 -12.72 -2.35
N LEU A 132 -0.31 -13.83 -2.98
CA LEU A 132 -0.57 -15.18 -2.47
C LEU A 132 0.75 -15.82 -2.06
N ARG A 133 0.73 -16.55 -0.97
CA ARG A 133 1.87 -17.32 -0.46
C ARG A 133 1.47 -18.79 -0.43
N TYR A 134 2.37 -19.63 -0.88
CA TYR A 134 2.18 -21.08 -0.82
C TYR A 134 3.00 -21.67 0.33
N ARG A 135 2.38 -22.53 1.11
CA ARG A 135 3.04 -23.15 2.28
C ARG A 135 4.26 -23.97 1.92
N MET A 136 4.27 -24.55 0.71
CA MET A 136 5.36 -25.34 0.18
C MET A 136 5.71 -24.87 -1.22
N THR A 137 6.97 -25.07 -1.62
CA THR A 137 7.45 -24.71 -2.95
C THR A 137 6.78 -25.58 -4.02
N ASP A 138 6.69 -26.89 -3.78
CA ASP A 138 6.12 -27.89 -4.67
C ASP A 138 4.74 -28.32 -4.12
N GLY A 139 3.67 -27.95 -4.81
CA GLY A 139 2.30 -28.14 -4.33
C GLY A 139 1.95 -27.28 -3.12
N GLY A 140 0.90 -27.63 -2.45
CA GLY A 140 0.50 -27.02 -1.18
C GLY A 140 -0.61 -25.99 -1.29
N SER A 141 -1.29 -25.82 -0.16
CA SER A 141 -2.40 -24.88 -0.03
C SER A 141 -1.92 -23.43 -0.07
N ILE A 142 -2.71 -22.59 -0.70
CA ILE A 142 -2.53 -21.13 -0.70
C ILE A 142 -2.92 -20.60 0.67
N ASN A 143 -2.11 -19.72 1.24
CA ASN A 143 -2.54 -18.89 2.35
C ASN A 143 -3.58 -17.87 1.86
N GLN A 144 -4.35 -17.32 2.79
CA GLN A 144 -5.33 -16.29 2.44
C GLN A 144 -4.65 -15.17 1.63
N PRO A 145 -5.23 -14.77 0.47
CA PRO A 145 -4.69 -13.68 -0.33
C PRO A 145 -4.62 -12.37 0.47
N ALA A 146 -3.56 -11.62 0.29
CA ALA A 146 -3.40 -10.28 0.86
C ALA A 146 -3.53 -9.24 -0.26
N ILE A 147 -4.51 -8.36 -0.16
CA ILE A 147 -4.65 -7.23 -1.07
C ILE A 147 -3.54 -6.23 -0.78
N LEU A 148 -2.74 -5.92 -1.79
CA LEU A 148 -1.65 -4.93 -1.71
C LEU A 148 -2.08 -3.57 -2.22
N ILE A 149 -2.78 -3.54 -3.34
CA ILE A 149 -3.35 -2.33 -3.94
C ILE A 149 -4.75 -2.66 -4.42
N ALA A 150 -5.70 -1.81 -4.07
CA ALA A 150 -7.07 -1.92 -4.53
C ALA A 150 -7.37 -0.91 -5.66
N ASN A 151 -8.41 -1.21 -6.45
CA ASN A 151 -8.94 -0.33 -7.49
C ASN A 151 -7.89 0.06 -8.55
N ILE A 152 -7.19 -0.93 -9.09
CA ILE A 152 -6.30 -0.77 -10.24
C ILE A 152 -7.13 -0.73 -11.52
N ASP A 153 -6.96 0.34 -12.30
CA ASP A 153 -7.63 0.54 -13.57
C ASP A 153 -6.90 -0.13 -14.74
N SER A 154 -5.58 -0.24 -14.63
CA SER A 154 -4.70 -0.83 -15.65
C SER A 154 -3.44 -1.37 -15.02
N LEU A 155 -2.91 -2.48 -15.56
CA LEU A 155 -1.63 -3.07 -15.13
C LEU A 155 -0.83 -3.46 -16.38
N ALA A 156 0.43 -3.06 -16.41
CA ALA A 156 1.39 -3.49 -17.42
C ALA A 156 2.72 -3.86 -16.75
N LEU A 157 3.35 -4.92 -17.24
CA LEU A 157 4.65 -5.37 -16.78
C LEU A 157 5.63 -5.36 -17.94
N ARG A 158 6.89 -5.08 -17.62
CA ARG A 158 8.00 -5.24 -18.55
C ARG A 158 9.17 -5.90 -17.84
N PHE A 159 9.86 -6.74 -18.55
CA PHE A 159 10.95 -7.56 -18.04
C PHE A 159 12.24 -7.22 -18.73
N ARG A 160 13.31 -7.10 -17.97
CA ARG A 160 14.66 -6.89 -18.52
C ARG A 160 15.44 -8.18 -18.48
N ASP A 161 15.91 -8.61 -19.62
CA ASP A 161 16.73 -9.84 -19.75
C ASP A 161 18.19 -9.58 -19.33
N ARG A 162 19.02 -10.64 -19.40
CA ARG A 162 20.47 -10.57 -19.12
C ARG A 162 21.25 -9.71 -20.10
N ARG A 163 20.75 -9.53 -21.32
CA ARG A 163 21.35 -8.71 -22.37
C ARG A 163 20.96 -7.24 -22.24
N GLY A 164 20.08 -6.92 -21.28
CA GLY A 164 19.56 -5.58 -21.03
C GLY A 164 18.38 -5.19 -21.93
N GLN A 165 17.83 -6.12 -22.68
CA GLN A 165 16.66 -5.87 -23.53
C GLN A 165 15.38 -5.92 -22.71
N TRP A 166 14.42 -5.07 -23.05
CA TRP A 166 13.11 -5.00 -22.42
C TRP A 166 12.05 -5.72 -23.28
N SER A 167 11.24 -6.55 -22.63
CA SER A 167 10.10 -7.25 -23.24
C SER A 167 8.85 -7.11 -22.37
N ASP A 168 7.69 -7.08 -22.96
CA ASP A 168 6.41 -7.04 -22.27
C ASP A 168 5.96 -8.43 -21.77
N ARG A 169 6.66 -9.48 -22.19
CA ARG A 169 6.44 -10.85 -21.76
C ARG A 169 7.74 -11.45 -21.29
N TRP A 170 7.66 -12.31 -20.26
CA TRP A 170 8.79 -13.11 -19.83
C TRP A 170 8.66 -14.51 -20.44
N GLU A 171 9.38 -14.73 -21.51
CA GLU A 171 9.49 -16.01 -22.20
C GLU A 171 10.96 -16.43 -22.17
N THR A 172 11.25 -17.64 -21.71
CA THR A 172 12.60 -18.17 -21.64
C THR A 172 12.62 -19.67 -21.91
N GLU A 173 13.62 -20.13 -22.65
CA GLU A 173 13.89 -21.56 -22.87
C GLU A 173 14.41 -22.26 -21.60
N ARG A 174 15.00 -21.49 -20.69
CA ARG A 174 15.61 -22.02 -19.47
C ARG A 174 14.68 -21.85 -18.28
N LEU A 175 14.15 -22.94 -17.79
CA LEU A 175 13.22 -22.93 -16.63
C LEU A 175 13.80 -22.30 -15.36
N THR A 176 15.12 -22.16 -15.27
CA THR A 176 15.79 -21.54 -14.11
C THR A 176 16.15 -20.07 -14.35
N GLU A 177 15.82 -19.49 -15.50
CA GLU A 177 16.18 -18.12 -15.80
C GLU A 177 15.26 -17.12 -15.11
N LEU A 178 15.86 -16.05 -14.57
CA LEU A 178 15.16 -14.93 -13.97
C LEU A 178 15.41 -13.65 -14.79
N PRO A 179 14.43 -12.75 -14.89
CA PRO A 179 14.69 -11.41 -15.40
C PRO A 179 15.66 -10.68 -14.47
N ARG A 180 16.43 -9.73 -14.98
CA ARG A 180 17.29 -8.87 -14.16
C ARG A 180 16.51 -7.77 -13.44
N ALA A 181 15.45 -7.31 -14.07
CA ALA A 181 14.58 -6.28 -13.51
C ALA A 181 13.17 -6.44 -14.05
N ILE A 182 12.23 -5.92 -13.29
CA ILE A 182 10.81 -5.82 -13.67
C ILE A 182 10.38 -4.37 -13.52
N GLU A 183 9.75 -3.85 -14.54
CA GLU A 183 9.03 -2.60 -14.47
C GLU A 183 7.53 -2.89 -14.34
N ILE A 184 6.90 -2.32 -13.33
CA ILE A 184 5.47 -2.43 -13.07
C ILE A 184 4.86 -1.05 -13.27
N GLN A 185 3.89 -0.96 -14.18
CA GLN A 185 3.12 0.24 -14.41
C GLN A 185 1.65 -0.05 -14.13
N PHE A 186 0.99 0.80 -13.38
CA PHE A 186 -0.44 0.67 -13.13
C PHE A 186 -1.12 2.02 -12.98
N GLY A 187 -2.41 2.05 -13.32
CA GLY A 187 -3.32 3.15 -13.08
C GLY A 187 -4.13 2.91 -11.82
N GLN A 188 -4.30 3.93 -10.99
CA GLN A 188 -5.16 3.89 -9.81
C GLN A 188 -5.72 5.29 -9.56
N ARG A 189 -7.04 5.41 -9.46
CA ARG A 189 -7.71 6.70 -9.15
C ARG A 189 -7.29 7.85 -10.08
N GLY A 190 -7.13 7.58 -11.38
CA GLY A 190 -6.71 8.54 -12.39
C GLY A 190 -5.23 8.95 -12.34
N ARG A 191 -4.42 8.34 -11.49
CA ARG A 191 -2.96 8.53 -11.42
C ARG A 191 -2.27 7.33 -12.04
N ARG A 192 -1.09 7.55 -12.63
CA ARG A 192 -0.22 6.50 -13.17
C ARG A 192 1.00 6.36 -12.28
N TYR A 193 1.31 5.12 -11.92
CA TYR A 193 2.48 4.75 -11.13
C TYR A 193 3.41 3.88 -11.97
N ARG A 194 4.70 4.05 -11.76
CA ARG A 194 5.75 3.27 -12.42
C ARG A 194 6.83 2.95 -11.42
N HIS A 195 7.07 1.67 -11.22
CA HIS A 195 8.09 1.17 -10.30
C HIS A 195 9.01 0.18 -11.01
N LEU A 196 10.31 0.29 -10.72
CA LEU A 196 11.35 -0.59 -11.23
C LEU A 196 11.94 -1.38 -10.08
N PHE A 197 11.93 -2.70 -10.18
CA PHE A 197 12.47 -3.61 -9.17
C PHE A 197 13.59 -4.46 -9.76
N LEU A 198 14.65 -4.68 -9.01
CA LEU A 198 15.69 -5.66 -9.32
C LEU A 198 15.22 -7.06 -8.89
N VAL A 199 15.63 -8.08 -9.63
CA VAL A 199 15.25 -9.47 -9.37
C VAL A 199 16.48 -10.28 -9.00
N GLY A 200 16.44 -10.89 -7.81
CA GLY A 200 17.54 -11.72 -7.30
C GLY A 200 18.80 -10.90 -6.98
N THR A 201 19.25 -10.91 -5.76
CA THR A 201 20.48 -10.23 -5.34
C THR A 201 21.75 -11.06 -5.54
N GLY A 202 21.62 -12.30 -5.98
CA GLY A 202 22.71 -13.27 -6.05
C GLY A 202 23.32 -13.51 -7.42
N TYR A 203 23.02 -12.68 -8.41
CA TYR A 203 23.47 -12.86 -9.81
C TYR A 203 24.46 -11.78 -10.26
N LEU A 204 25.34 -11.39 -9.38
CA LEU A 204 26.54 -10.65 -9.73
C LEU A 204 27.66 -11.58 -10.15
#